data_55b2fcfd1372b6cc7db981baa2209dc2
#
_entry.id   55b2fcfd1372b6cc7db981baa2209dc2
#
_cell.length_a   1.000
_cell.length_b   1.000
_cell.length_c   1.000
_cell.angle_alpha   90.00
_cell.angle_beta   90.00
_cell.angle_gamma   90.00
#
_symmetry.space_group_name_H-M   'P 1'
#
loop_
_entity.id
_entity.type
_entity.pdbx_description
1 polymer ?
#
loop_
_entity_poly.entity_id
_entity_poly.type
_entity_poly.pdbx_seq_one_letter_code
_entity_poly.pdbx_strand_id
1 'polypeptide(L)'
;VWTSILISSILFTASMIIGFISDTAVISIIEGLVELSKFLTGFPPPILAILIFLNNFIKSLLVILLGFLIGIPPVVFLAFNGLILGVVVRYGVSSIGLAGTLASLLPHGVIEIPSTLVASALGLNVGWEALIGVFGMESRVKATVAHCLKIFLKVVAPLLAXAAFIXVYVTPLIYNLVAYG
;
A
#
# COMPACT_ATOMS: atom_id res chain seq x y z
N VAL A 1 -18.40 1.00 5.26
CA VAL A 1 -17.12 1.61 4.81
C VAL A 1 -16.26 2.03 6.00
N TRP A 2 -16.77 2.83 6.95
CA TRP A 2 -15.96 3.32 8.09
C TRP A 2 -15.39 2.16 8.93
N THR A 3 -16.21 1.15 9.23
CA THR A 3 -15.76 -0.04 9.96
C THR A 3 -14.64 -0.77 9.20
N SER A 4 -14.78 -0.90 7.88
CA SER A 4 -13.76 -1.55 7.05
C SER A 4 -12.46 -0.75 7.01
N ILE A 5 -12.55 0.60 7.00
CA ILE A 5 -11.35 1.46 7.08
C ILE A 5 -10.66 1.26 8.43
N LEU A 6 -11.42 1.22 9.52
CA LEU A 6 -10.87 0.99 10.86
C LEU A 6 -10.17 -0.37 10.94
N ILE A 7 -10.81 -1.43 10.44
CA ILE A 7 -10.23 -2.79 10.40
C ILE A 7 -8.93 -2.76 9.57
N SER A 8 -8.97 -2.14 8.38
CA SER A 8 -7.79 -2.02 7.52
C SER A 8 -6.64 -1.31 8.24
N SER A 9 -6.95 -0.21 8.94
CA SER A 9 -5.92 0.57 9.67
C SER A 9 -5.31 -0.24 10.81
N ILE A 10 -6.13 -0.98 11.56
CA ILE A 10 -5.65 -1.83 12.67
C ILE A 10 -4.76 -2.95 12.13
N LEU A 11 -5.22 -3.66 11.09
CA LEU A 11 -4.46 -4.76 10.49
C LEU A 11 -3.12 -4.28 9.94
N PHE A 12 -3.14 -3.16 9.21
CA PHE A 12 -1.93 -2.58 8.62
C PHE A 12 -0.94 -2.17 9.70
N THR A 13 -1.41 -1.45 10.74
CA THR A 13 -0.55 -0.96 11.83
C THR A 13 0.03 -2.12 12.63
N ALA A 14 -0.79 -3.13 12.95
CA ALA A 14 -0.32 -4.32 13.66
C ALA A 14 0.76 -5.05 12.86
N SER A 15 0.53 -5.23 11.55
CA SER A 15 1.51 -5.88 10.66
C SER A 15 2.80 -5.04 10.54
N MET A 16 2.67 -3.71 10.50
CA MET A 16 3.82 -2.80 10.46
C MET A 16 4.67 -2.94 11.73
N ILE A 17 4.01 -3.02 12.89
CA ILE A 17 4.72 -3.24 14.16
C ILE A 17 5.45 -4.59 14.13
N ILE A 18 4.78 -5.65 13.66
CA ILE A 18 5.39 -6.99 13.53
C ILE A 18 6.62 -6.91 12.61
N GLY A 19 6.51 -6.26 11.46
CA GLY A 19 7.63 -6.09 10.54
C GLY A 19 8.79 -5.32 11.16
N PHE A 20 8.48 -4.27 11.94
CA PHE A 20 9.49 -3.46 12.59
C PHE A 20 10.28 -4.25 13.65
N ILE A 21 9.63 -5.16 14.40
CA ILE A 21 10.30 -5.91 15.49
C ILE A 21 10.88 -7.25 15.04
N SER A 22 10.63 -7.70 13.81
CA SER A 22 11.03 -9.04 13.32
C SER A 22 12.43 -9.03 12.73
N ASP A 23 13.37 -9.67 13.38
CA ASP A 23 14.76 -9.78 12.90
C ASP A 23 14.88 -10.68 11.64
N THR A 24 14.14 -11.77 11.58
CA THR A 24 14.22 -12.72 10.47
C THR A 24 13.62 -12.20 9.18
N ALA A 25 12.52 -11.42 9.28
CA ALA A 25 11.89 -10.84 8.10
C ALA A 25 12.75 -9.75 7.44
N VAL A 26 13.61 -9.07 8.21
CA VAL A 26 14.42 -7.94 7.70
C VAL A 26 15.35 -8.41 6.58
N ILE A 27 16.10 -9.49 6.79
CA ILE A 27 17.15 -9.91 5.85
C ILE A 27 16.56 -10.25 4.47
N SER A 28 15.63 -11.19 4.43
CA SER A 28 15.09 -11.66 3.13
C SER A 28 14.29 -10.59 2.37
N ILE A 29 13.53 -9.77 3.11
CA ILE A 29 12.75 -8.70 2.47
C ILE A 29 13.69 -7.61 1.92
N ILE A 30 14.68 -7.19 2.71
CA ILE A 30 15.60 -6.11 2.29
C ILE A 30 16.42 -6.54 1.06
N GLU A 31 16.91 -7.78 1.02
CA GLU A 31 17.65 -8.29 -0.15
C GLU A 31 16.79 -8.15 -1.43
N GLY A 32 15.54 -8.61 -1.37
CA GLY A 32 14.63 -8.50 -2.51
C GLY A 32 14.33 -7.06 -2.90
N LEU A 33 14.14 -6.17 -1.91
CA LEU A 33 13.87 -4.75 -2.17
C LEU A 33 15.09 -4.04 -2.78
N VAL A 34 16.30 -4.39 -2.34
CA VAL A 34 17.54 -3.82 -2.91
C VAL A 34 17.69 -4.25 -4.36
N GLU A 35 17.47 -5.53 -4.69
CA GLU A 35 17.52 -6.00 -6.08
C GLU A 35 16.49 -5.27 -6.95
N LEU A 36 15.26 -5.16 -6.45
CA LEU A 36 14.20 -4.45 -7.17
C LEU A 36 14.57 -2.97 -7.37
N SER A 37 15.12 -2.31 -6.35
CA SER A 37 15.51 -0.91 -6.47
C SER A 37 16.62 -0.71 -7.51
N LYS A 38 17.61 -1.59 -7.56
CA LYS A 38 18.68 -1.54 -8.58
C LYS A 38 18.08 -1.66 -9.99
N PHE A 39 17.12 -2.56 -10.18
CA PHE A 39 16.44 -2.70 -11.47
C PHE A 39 15.66 -1.43 -11.83
N LEU A 40 14.93 -0.89 -10.86
CA LEU A 40 14.07 0.28 -11.08
C LEU A 40 14.87 1.55 -11.35
N THR A 41 16.03 1.74 -10.71
CA THR A 41 16.88 2.94 -10.91
C THR A 41 17.48 3.00 -12.32
N GLY A 42 17.40 1.92 -13.11
CA GLY A 42 17.80 1.93 -14.51
C GLY A 42 16.81 2.64 -15.44
N PHE A 43 15.62 2.99 -14.98
CA PHE A 43 14.60 3.61 -15.83
C PHE A 43 14.61 5.13 -15.69
N PRO A 44 14.34 5.86 -16.81
CA PRO A 44 14.14 7.31 -16.74
C PRO A 44 12.99 7.67 -15.78
N PRO A 45 13.07 8.83 -15.08
CA PRO A 45 12.07 9.19 -14.07
C PRO A 45 10.61 9.13 -14.54
N PRO A 46 10.25 9.57 -15.77
CA PRO A 46 8.84 9.44 -16.19
C PRO A 46 8.37 7.99 -16.28
N ILE A 47 9.24 7.10 -16.79
CA ILE A 47 8.91 5.67 -16.89
C ILE A 47 8.80 5.08 -15.49
N LEU A 48 9.71 5.42 -14.59
CA LEU A 48 9.66 4.96 -13.21
C LEU A 48 8.36 5.38 -12.53
N ALA A 49 7.92 6.63 -12.70
CA ALA A 49 6.65 7.11 -12.12
C ALA A 49 5.45 6.30 -12.64
N ILE A 50 5.44 6.00 -13.95
CA ILE A 50 4.39 5.19 -14.57
C ILE A 50 4.41 3.76 -13.98
N LEU A 51 5.58 3.15 -13.86
CA LEU A 51 5.72 1.79 -13.31
C LEU A 51 5.23 1.71 -11.87
N ILE A 52 5.61 2.69 -11.04
CA ILE A 52 5.16 2.76 -9.63
C ILE A 52 3.64 2.93 -9.58
N PHE A 53 3.10 3.87 -10.37
CA PHE A 53 1.65 4.08 -10.45
C PHE A 53 0.94 2.80 -10.86
N LEU A 54 1.35 2.16 -11.95
CA LEU A 54 0.71 0.95 -12.46
C LEU A 54 0.77 -0.20 -11.45
N ASN A 55 1.91 -0.37 -10.78
CA ASN A 55 2.06 -1.39 -9.73
C ASN A 55 1.03 -1.18 -8.61
N ASN A 56 0.93 0.05 -8.09
CA ASN A 56 0.02 0.34 -7.00
C ASN A 56 -1.46 0.32 -7.46
N PHE A 57 -1.72 0.81 -8.66
CA PHE A 57 -3.06 0.80 -9.27
C PHE A 57 -3.56 -0.64 -9.46
N ILE A 58 -2.76 -1.50 -10.09
CA ILE A 58 -3.13 -2.89 -10.38
C ILE A 58 -3.35 -3.66 -9.08
N LYS A 59 -2.44 -3.54 -8.11
CA LYS A 59 -2.57 -4.20 -6.80
C LYS A 59 -3.85 -3.76 -6.09
N SER A 60 -4.12 -2.46 -6.04
CA SER A 60 -5.31 -1.91 -5.37
C SER A 60 -6.60 -2.34 -6.09
N LEU A 61 -6.58 -2.36 -7.42
CA LEU A 61 -7.72 -2.84 -8.20
C LEU A 61 -7.99 -4.32 -7.93
N LEU A 62 -6.93 -5.15 -7.96
CA LEU A 62 -7.05 -6.58 -7.69
C LEU A 62 -7.57 -6.85 -6.28
N VAL A 63 -7.13 -6.09 -5.29
CA VAL A 63 -7.58 -6.22 -3.89
C VAL A 63 -9.10 -6.00 -3.81
N ILE A 64 -9.63 -5.02 -4.54
CA ILE A 64 -11.07 -4.76 -4.57
C ILE A 64 -11.80 -5.91 -5.26
N LEU A 65 -11.34 -6.28 -6.47
CA LEU A 65 -11.99 -7.31 -7.27
C LEU A 65 -11.96 -8.67 -6.56
N LEU A 66 -10.79 -9.06 -6.04
CA LEU A 66 -10.61 -10.35 -5.37
C LEU A 66 -11.23 -10.35 -3.95
N GLY A 67 -11.74 -9.22 -3.48
CA GLY A 67 -12.47 -9.15 -2.22
C GLY A 67 -13.60 -10.18 -2.15
N PHE A 68 -14.20 -10.54 -3.32
CA PHE A 68 -15.28 -11.56 -3.35
C PHE A 68 -14.88 -12.92 -2.75
N LEU A 69 -13.58 -13.18 -2.62
CA LEU A 69 -13.07 -14.37 -1.91
C LEU A 69 -13.13 -14.15 -0.39
N ILE A 70 -14.29 -13.78 0.08
CA ILE A 70 -14.67 -13.59 1.50
C ILE A 70 -13.72 -12.60 2.23
N GLY A 71 -13.14 -11.65 1.49
CA GLY A 71 -12.25 -10.63 2.05
C GLY A 71 -10.85 -11.11 2.40
N ILE A 72 -10.48 -12.36 2.08
CA ILE A 72 -9.13 -12.88 2.38
C ILE A 72 -8.04 -12.09 1.65
N PRO A 73 -8.14 -11.83 0.31
CA PRO A 73 -7.07 -11.09 -0.37
C PRO A 73 -6.81 -9.68 0.19
N PRO A 74 -7.81 -8.86 0.52
CA PRO A 74 -7.56 -7.59 1.20
C PRO A 74 -6.80 -7.71 2.52
N VAL A 75 -7.12 -8.73 3.34
CA VAL A 75 -6.43 -8.96 4.62
C VAL A 75 -4.95 -9.31 4.38
N VAL A 76 -4.69 -10.25 3.45
CA VAL A 76 -3.33 -10.67 3.10
C VAL A 76 -2.53 -9.48 2.55
N PHE A 77 -3.15 -8.68 1.67
CA PHE A 77 -2.51 -7.51 1.07
C PHE A 77 -2.12 -6.47 2.14
N LEU A 78 -3.03 -6.19 3.09
CA LEU A 78 -2.75 -5.26 4.20
C LEU A 78 -1.62 -5.77 5.08
N ALA A 79 -1.68 -7.05 5.45
CA ALA A 79 -0.67 -7.67 6.31
C ALA A 79 0.71 -7.60 5.66
N PHE A 80 0.79 -7.93 4.37
CA PHE A 80 2.05 -7.95 3.63
C PHE A 80 2.63 -6.53 3.47
N ASN A 81 1.78 -5.56 3.09
CA ASN A 81 2.24 -4.18 2.91
C ASN A 81 2.65 -3.53 4.24
N GLY A 82 1.90 -3.78 5.31
CA GLY A 82 2.27 -3.30 6.64
C GLY A 82 3.61 -3.88 7.09
N LEU A 83 3.76 -5.21 6.96
CA LEU A 83 5.00 -5.91 7.33
C LEU A 83 6.20 -5.34 6.57
N ILE A 84 6.09 -5.20 5.24
CA ILE A 84 7.17 -4.61 4.41
C ILE A 84 7.50 -3.20 4.89
N LEU A 85 6.50 -2.36 5.14
CA LEU A 85 6.75 -1.00 5.61
C LEU A 85 7.49 -1.00 6.96
N GLY A 86 7.08 -1.87 7.88
CA GLY A 86 7.76 -2.01 9.17
C GLY A 86 9.24 -2.37 9.04
N VAL A 87 9.53 -3.36 8.17
CA VAL A 87 10.90 -3.77 7.84
C VAL A 87 11.70 -2.61 7.23
N VAL A 88 11.11 -1.89 6.27
CA VAL A 88 11.75 -0.75 5.59
C VAL A 88 12.06 0.36 6.58
N VAL A 89 11.11 0.69 7.48
CA VAL A 89 11.33 1.72 8.52
C VAL A 89 12.48 1.29 9.44
N ARG A 90 12.49 0.06 9.92
CA ARG A 90 13.55 -0.44 10.81
C ARG A 90 14.93 -0.36 10.13
N TYR A 91 15.02 -0.88 8.90
CA TYR A 91 16.27 -0.86 8.13
C TYR A 91 16.72 0.57 7.85
N GLY A 92 15.79 1.43 7.44
CA GLY A 92 16.07 2.84 7.16
C GLY A 92 16.62 3.56 8.40
N VAL A 93 15.95 3.41 9.54
CA VAL A 93 16.38 4.04 10.80
C VAL A 93 17.80 3.61 11.17
N SER A 94 18.13 2.32 10.98
CA SER A 94 19.48 1.82 11.31
C SER A 94 20.54 2.24 10.29
N SER A 95 20.16 2.51 9.03
CA SER A 95 21.11 2.78 7.93
C SER A 95 21.32 4.27 7.67
N ILE A 96 20.25 5.07 7.69
CA ILE A 96 20.27 6.50 7.33
C ILE A 96 19.67 7.39 8.43
N GLY A 97 19.37 6.80 9.59
CA GLY A 97 18.78 7.51 10.71
C GLY A 97 17.30 7.84 10.55
N LEU A 98 16.69 8.32 11.63
CA LEU A 98 15.25 8.60 11.65
C LEU A 98 14.88 9.71 10.66
N ALA A 99 15.64 10.82 10.64
CA ALA A 99 15.33 11.96 9.77
C ALA A 99 15.40 11.57 8.28
N GLY A 100 16.45 10.83 7.88
CA GLY A 100 16.60 10.35 6.50
C GLY A 100 15.47 9.39 6.12
N THR A 101 15.10 8.49 7.05
CA THR A 101 14.02 7.53 6.80
C THR A 101 12.68 8.25 6.60
N LEU A 102 12.37 9.22 7.47
CA LEU A 102 11.13 9.99 7.35
C LEU A 102 11.12 10.81 6.05
N ALA A 103 12.25 11.44 5.70
CA ALA A 103 12.38 12.21 4.46
C ALA A 103 12.20 11.33 3.20
N SER A 104 12.60 10.06 3.27
CA SER A 104 12.46 9.13 2.14
C SER A 104 11.07 8.50 2.03
N LEU A 105 10.31 8.42 3.13
CA LEU A 105 9.03 7.71 3.14
C LEU A 105 7.81 8.64 3.20
N LEU A 106 7.86 9.69 4.03
CA LEU A 106 6.67 10.51 4.30
C LEU A 106 6.13 11.28 3.09
N PRO A 107 6.98 11.86 2.20
CA PRO A 107 6.42 12.73 1.15
C PRO A 107 5.37 12.04 0.29
N HIS A 108 5.61 10.81 -0.14
CA HIS A 108 4.62 10.04 -0.91
C HIS A 108 3.73 9.16 -0.02
N GLY A 109 4.26 8.67 1.09
CA GLY A 109 3.58 7.73 1.99
C GLY A 109 2.32 8.30 2.61
N VAL A 110 2.27 9.62 2.91
CA VAL A 110 1.06 10.25 3.48
C VAL A 110 -0.13 10.22 2.52
N ILE A 111 0.10 9.94 1.24
CA ILE A 111 -0.94 9.80 0.23
C ILE A 111 -1.15 8.31 -0.10
N GLU A 112 -0.07 7.59 -0.31
CA GLU A 112 -0.10 6.19 -0.74
C GLU A 112 -0.72 5.27 0.33
N ILE A 113 -0.32 5.43 1.60
CA ILE A 113 -0.82 4.56 2.68
C ILE A 113 -2.34 4.73 2.85
N PRO A 114 -2.90 5.95 3.01
CA PRO A 114 -4.36 6.09 3.06
C PRO A 114 -5.07 5.54 1.83
N SER A 115 -4.50 5.73 0.63
CA SER A 115 -5.08 5.21 -0.61
C SER A 115 -5.17 3.67 -0.59
N THR A 116 -4.11 3.01 -0.11
CA THR A 116 -4.03 1.56 0.05
C THR A 116 -5.05 1.07 1.08
N LEU A 117 -5.18 1.78 2.21
CA LEU A 117 -6.15 1.44 3.26
C LEU A 117 -7.59 1.55 2.73
N VAL A 118 -7.88 2.60 1.97
CA VAL A 118 -9.21 2.77 1.35
C VAL A 118 -9.48 1.65 0.35
N ALA A 119 -8.52 1.34 -0.54
CA ALA A 119 -8.68 0.24 -1.51
C ALA A 119 -8.97 -1.09 -0.81
N SER A 120 -8.24 -1.38 0.27
CA SER A 120 -8.44 -2.61 1.05
C SER A 120 -9.79 -2.62 1.75
N ALA A 121 -10.21 -1.48 2.31
CA ALA A 121 -11.53 -1.35 2.94
C ALA A 121 -12.65 -1.59 1.92
N LEU A 122 -12.49 -1.10 0.68
CA LEU A 122 -13.44 -1.38 -0.40
C LEU A 122 -13.48 -2.89 -0.71
N GLY A 123 -12.32 -3.54 -0.76
CA GLY A 123 -12.23 -4.99 -0.95
C GLY A 123 -12.88 -5.78 0.19
N LEU A 124 -12.70 -5.32 1.45
CA LEU A 124 -13.36 -5.93 2.60
C LEU A 124 -14.88 -5.78 2.52
N ASN A 125 -15.40 -4.65 2.02
CA ASN A 125 -16.84 -4.47 1.81
C ASN A 125 -17.37 -5.47 0.78
N VAL A 126 -16.63 -5.70 -0.31
CA VAL A 126 -17.00 -6.73 -1.30
C VAL A 126 -16.97 -8.11 -0.63
N GLY A 127 -15.97 -8.39 0.20
CA GLY A 127 -15.82 -9.63 0.94
C GLY A 127 -16.97 -9.88 1.90
N TRP A 128 -17.43 -8.85 2.58
CA TRP A 128 -18.59 -8.93 3.48
C TRP A 128 -19.86 -9.34 2.72
N GLU A 129 -20.09 -8.71 1.57
CA GLU A 129 -21.25 -9.07 0.72
C GLU A 129 -21.17 -10.52 0.21
N ALA A 130 -19.96 -10.96 -0.14
CA ALA A 130 -19.74 -12.34 -0.57
C ALA A 130 -20.02 -13.32 0.58
N LEU A 131 -19.55 -12.99 1.79
CA LEU A 131 -19.77 -13.80 2.99
C LEU A 131 -21.27 -13.94 3.31
N ILE A 132 -22.02 -12.83 3.25
CA ILE A 132 -23.47 -12.81 3.43
C ILE A 132 -24.13 -13.79 2.44
N GLY A 133 -23.72 -13.78 1.17
CA GLY A 133 -24.24 -14.67 0.14
C GLY A 133 -23.96 -16.15 0.43
N VAL A 134 -22.79 -16.47 0.97
CA VAL A 134 -22.43 -17.85 1.35
C VAL A 134 -23.41 -18.38 2.43
N PHE A 135 -23.87 -17.52 3.33
CA PHE A 135 -24.84 -17.91 4.37
C PHE A 135 -26.29 -17.89 3.89
N GLY A 136 -26.52 -17.79 2.58
CA GLY A 136 -27.84 -17.86 1.99
C GLY A 136 -28.71 -16.61 2.18
N MET A 137 -28.09 -15.49 2.60
CA MET A 137 -28.79 -14.21 2.73
C MET A 137 -28.70 -13.41 1.45
N GLU A 138 -29.62 -12.44 1.27
CA GLU A 138 -29.60 -11.58 0.07
C GLU A 138 -28.30 -10.80 0.00
N SER A 139 -27.58 -10.99 -1.09
CA SER A 139 -26.24 -10.42 -1.28
C SER A 139 -26.21 -9.48 -2.50
N ARG A 140 -25.47 -8.39 -2.38
CA ARG A 140 -25.35 -7.35 -3.41
C ARG A 140 -23.91 -7.22 -3.95
N VAL A 141 -23.18 -8.34 -4.06
CA VAL A 141 -21.77 -8.33 -4.49
C VAL A 141 -21.56 -7.49 -5.75
N LYS A 142 -22.37 -7.72 -6.82
CA LYS A 142 -22.22 -6.99 -8.10
C LYS A 142 -22.39 -5.48 -7.92
N ALA A 143 -23.41 -5.05 -7.18
CA ALA A 143 -23.68 -3.65 -6.94
C ALA A 143 -22.56 -3.03 -6.09
N THR A 144 -22.09 -3.76 -5.08
CA THR A 144 -21.00 -3.31 -4.21
C THR A 144 -19.68 -3.16 -4.99
N VAL A 145 -19.35 -4.15 -5.83
CA VAL A 145 -18.14 -4.06 -6.70
C VAL A 145 -18.25 -2.81 -7.60
N ALA A 146 -19.39 -2.61 -8.26
CA ALA A 146 -19.58 -1.44 -9.15
C ALA A 146 -19.42 -0.12 -8.37
N HIS A 147 -19.96 -0.05 -7.15
CA HIS A 147 -19.83 1.14 -6.30
C HIS A 147 -18.36 1.35 -5.87
N CYS A 148 -17.68 0.27 -5.44
CA CYS A 148 -16.28 0.32 -5.01
C CYS A 148 -15.36 0.73 -6.17
N LEU A 149 -15.61 0.25 -7.39
CA LEU A 149 -14.84 0.64 -8.57
C LEU A 149 -15.01 2.13 -8.90
N LYS A 150 -16.21 2.68 -8.70
CA LYS A 150 -16.44 4.14 -8.88
C LYS A 150 -15.59 4.95 -7.89
N ILE A 151 -15.57 4.54 -6.62
CA ILE A 151 -14.73 5.20 -5.60
C ILE A 151 -13.25 5.03 -5.96
N PHE A 152 -12.83 3.83 -6.33
CA PHE A 152 -11.46 3.54 -6.72
C PHE A 152 -11.00 4.49 -7.84
N LEU A 153 -11.77 4.58 -8.94
CA LEU A 153 -11.39 5.39 -10.09
C LEU A 153 -11.42 6.90 -9.81
N LYS A 154 -12.36 7.36 -8.94
CA LYS A 154 -12.51 8.80 -8.65
C LYS A 154 -11.59 9.29 -7.53
N VAL A 155 -11.18 8.42 -6.63
CA VAL A 155 -10.44 8.83 -5.42
C VAL A 155 -9.08 8.13 -5.35
N VAL A 156 -9.08 6.78 -5.31
CA VAL A 156 -7.85 6.03 -5.03
C VAL A 156 -6.85 6.19 -6.19
N ALA A 157 -7.31 6.01 -7.44
CA ALA A 157 -6.42 6.03 -8.60
C ALA A 157 -5.73 7.41 -8.79
N PRO A 158 -6.45 8.54 -8.69
CA PRO A 158 -5.77 9.84 -8.74
C PRO A 158 -4.79 10.07 -7.60
N LEU A 159 -5.11 9.61 -6.39
CA LEU A 159 -4.19 9.73 -5.25
C LEU A 159 -2.93 8.88 -5.47
N LEU A 160 -3.07 7.67 -6.01
CA LEU A 160 -1.93 6.81 -6.33
C LEU A 160 -1.06 7.43 -7.43
N ALA A 161 -1.67 8.13 -8.38
CA ALA A 161 -0.91 8.88 -9.38
C ALA A 161 -0.11 10.02 -8.74
N UNK A 162 -0.51 10.64 -7.72
CA UNK A 162 0.03 11.51 -7.08
C UNK A 162 1.14 11.09 -6.39
N ALA A 163 0.83 10.11 -5.61
CA ALA A 163 1.89 9.49 -4.80
C ALA A 163 3.10 9.06 -5.65
N ALA A 164 2.85 8.42 -6.77
CA ALA A 164 3.91 7.98 -7.70
C ALA A 164 4.73 9.15 -8.23
N PHE A 165 4.10 10.25 -8.58
CA PHE A 165 4.80 11.47 -8.99
C PHE A 165 5.66 11.99 -7.84
N ILE A 166 5.12 12.09 -6.67
CA ILE A 166 5.88 12.54 -5.49
C ILE A 166 7.05 11.61 -5.18
N UNK A 167 6.94 10.35 -5.32
CA UNK A 167 7.78 9.46 -5.14
C UNK A 167 8.89 9.62 -5.81
N VAL A 168 8.76 9.99 -7.18
CA VAL A 168 9.90 10.04 -8.11
C VAL A 168 10.57 11.41 -8.14
N TYR A 169 9.78 12.46 -8.04
CA TYR A 169 10.29 13.84 -8.26
C TYR A 169 10.49 14.63 -6.99
N VAL A 170 9.67 14.43 -5.96
CA VAL A 170 9.69 15.28 -4.76
C VAL A 170 10.51 14.62 -3.62
N THR A 171 10.29 13.33 -3.41
CA THR A 171 10.93 12.60 -2.31
C THR A 171 12.46 12.70 -2.37
N PRO A 172 13.13 12.51 -3.54
CA PRO A 172 14.59 12.64 -3.58
C PRO A 172 15.08 14.04 -3.24
N LEU A 173 14.33 15.10 -3.60
CA LEU A 173 14.70 16.47 -3.26
C LEU A 173 14.64 16.68 -1.74
N ILE A 174 13.56 16.23 -1.10
CA ILE A 174 13.40 16.36 0.35
C ILE A 174 14.49 15.54 1.08
N TYR A 175 14.74 14.31 0.60
CA TYR A 175 15.79 13.46 1.19
C TYR A 175 17.15 14.17 1.11
N ASN A 176 17.52 14.71 -0.05
CA ASN A 176 18.81 15.40 -0.23
C ASN A 176 18.95 16.62 0.68
N LEU A 177 17.86 17.39 0.87
CA LEU A 177 17.87 18.53 1.79
C LEU A 177 18.10 18.10 3.25
N VAL A 178 17.59 16.94 3.65
CA VAL A 178 17.76 16.43 5.02
C VAL A 178 19.12 15.75 5.21
N ALA A 179 19.61 15.07 4.17
CA ALA A 179 20.85 14.28 4.26
C ALA A 179 22.13 15.14 4.10
N TYR A 180 22.04 16.26 3.37
CA TYR A 180 23.22 17.06 3.00
C TYR A 180 23.08 18.57 3.29
N GLY A 181 21.91 19.04 3.75
CA GLY A 181 21.67 20.42 4.21
C GLY A 181 21.96 20.58 5.68
#